data_6a013ff5b9df7c2e23e0f29349c048fe
#
_entry.id   6a013ff5b9df7c2e23e0f29349c048fe
#
_cell.length_a   1.000
_cell.length_b   1.000
_cell.length_c   1.000
_cell.angle_alpha   90.00
_cell.angle_beta   90.00
_cell.angle_gamma   90.00
#
_symmetry.space_group_name_H-M   'P 1'
#
loop_
_entity.id
_entity.type
_entity.pdbx_description
1 polymer ?
#
loop_
_entity_poly.entity_id
_entity_poly.type
_entity_poly.pdbx_seq_one_letter_code
_entity_poly.pdbx_strand_id
1 'polypeptide(L)'
;MTETNEDRAYEVEFLNCVVDKEDDFKIVDSDSHFSEFAGVHPSKIKEGKLFLQDIIIPSDRQEVIQKICKKDSRFVYMDFDMINGNGEQVFVHCTAQNIEDSPLCRLVFADVSKSREKNRLLKERAKEINHLIDLVTGGVCLFKVTSNMHFETLYINEGGCRLFGTTKEACRKQTYRLDEIIHPEDKTLVYQAVGKAVATGEPIDLEYRIRQHKDKYIWCKCNAAVHKRDDDGCPVFHAMFTDITRVKDAEARADFANDKLINLLENLSGAIFFTTPEKPFECDLISGDFVKLTGYSRAEFFDRFDGDLSRLISGDKSALEKQLREDILKSGKCEAQYIIKARGSKFKKVRDVRKLITQQDNSMAAICELEEIGEA
;
A
#
# COMPACT_ATOMS: atom_id res chain seq x y z
N MET A 1 -12.33 -14.81 -26.83
CA MET A 1 -12.93 -13.95 -27.86
C MET A 1 -14.42 -13.89 -27.61
N THR A 2 -14.84 -12.94 -26.83
CA THR A 2 -16.23 -12.49 -26.69
C THR A 2 -16.11 -10.97 -26.58
N GLU A 3 -16.23 -10.32 -27.73
CA GLU A 3 -16.39 -8.87 -27.81
C GLU A 3 -17.67 -8.51 -27.06
N THR A 4 -17.53 -7.87 -25.94
CA THR A 4 -18.60 -7.29 -25.18
C THR A 4 -19.11 -6.06 -25.93
N ASN A 5 -20.39 -6.06 -26.20
CA ASN A 5 -21.19 -5.12 -26.98
C ASN A 5 -21.30 -3.71 -26.34
N GLU A 6 -20.22 -3.21 -25.69
CA GLU A 6 -20.22 -1.94 -24.94
C GLU A 6 -19.55 -0.77 -25.69
N ASP A 7 -18.93 -1.01 -26.85
CA ASP A 7 -18.28 0.03 -27.68
C ASP A 7 -19.13 0.50 -28.86
N ARG A 8 -20.45 0.37 -28.82
CA ARG A 8 -21.27 1.17 -29.74
C ARG A 8 -21.11 2.62 -29.33
N ALA A 9 -20.38 3.39 -30.14
CA ALA A 9 -20.40 4.82 -30.13
C ALA A 9 -21.86 5.25 -29.95
N TYR A 10 -22.16 5.98 -28.87
CA TYR A 10 -23.49 6.52 -28.66
C TYR A 10 -23.79 7.43 -29.83
N GLU A 11 -24.67 7.02 -30.78
CA GLU A 11 -25.23 7.89 -31.76
C GLU A 11 -26.01 8.95 -30.99
N VAL A 12 -25.44 10.16 -30.95
CA VAL A 12 -26.13 11.32 -30.40
C VAL A 12 -27.17 11.72 -31.43
N GLU A 13 -28.43 11.41 -31.14
CA GLU A 13 -29.53 11.87 -31.97
C GLU A 13 -29.68 13.39 -31.80
N PHE A 14 -29.53 14.10 -32.90
CA PHE A 14 -29.75 15.54 -32.94
C PHE A 14 -31.21 15.82 -33.27
N LEU A 15 -31.86 16.63 -32.44
CA LEU A 15 -33.22 17.05 -32.59
C LEU A 15 -33.20 18.48 -33.13
N ASN A 16 -33.92 18.77 -34.20
CA ASN A 16 -33.92 20.08 -34.80
C ASN A 16 -35.34 20.69 -34.84
N CYS A 17 -35.44 21.97 -34.45
CA CYS A 17 -36.66 22.75 -34.70
C CYS A 17 -36.32 24.18 -35.03
N VAL A 18 -37.27 24.90 -35.62
CA VAL A 18 -37.22 26.33 -35.90
C VAL A 18 -38.33 26.99 -35.10
N VAL A 19 -37.95 28.08 -34.39
CA VAL A 19 -38.92 28.84 -33.57
C VAL A 19 -39.03 30.28 -34.11
N ASP A 20 -40.20 30.86 -33.98
CA ASP A 20 -40.44 32.29 -34.26
C ASP A 20 -40.39 33.08 -32.96
N LYS A 21 -39.42 33.97 -32.81
CA LYS A 21 -39.17 34.79 -31.62
C LYS A 21 -40.21 35.90 -31.42
N GLU A 22 -40.89 36.31 -32.49
CA GLU A 22 -41.94 37.34 -32.45
C GLU A 22 -43.35 36.76 -32.18
N ASP A 23 -43.53 35.44 -32.41
CA ASP A 23 -44.76 34.70 -32.08
C ASP A 23 -44.56 33.78 -30.87
N ASP A 24 -44.16 34.35 -29.74
CA ASP A 24 -43.97 33.71 -28.42
C ASP A 24 -43.17 32.40 -28.46
N PHE A 25 -42.11 32.34 -29.28
CA PHE A 25 -41.27 31.16 -29.50
C PHE A 25 -42.04 29.90 -29.97
N LYS A 26 -43.04 30.17 -30.80
CA LYS A 26 -43.81 29.15 -31.48
C LYS A 26 -42.89 28.32 -32.38
N ILE A 27 -43.05 27.00 -32.32
CA ILE A 27 -42.29 26.09 -33.19
C ILE A 27 -43.02 26.07 -34.55
N VAL A 28 -42.30 26.52 -35.57
CA VAL A 28 -42.82 26.67 -36.94
C VAL A 28 -42.38 25.55 -37.88
N ASP A 29 -41.28 24.89 -37.57
CA ASP A 29 -40.76 23.72 -38.30
C ASP A 29 -39.95 22.82 -37.38
N SER A 30 -39.88 21.51 -37.71
CA SER A 30 -39.12 20.53 -36.99
C SER A 30 -38.76 19.31 -37.84
N ASP A 31 -37.72 18.60 -37.50
CA ASP A 31 -37.43 17.28 -38.07
C ASP A 31 -38.31 16.16 -37.41
N SER A 32 -38.23 14.97 -37.97
CA SER A 32 -38.96 13.80 -37.48
C SER A 32 -38.52 13.41 -36.08
N HIS A 33 -37.20 13.47 -35.76
CA HIS A 33 -36.66 13.11 -34.47
C HIS A 33 -37.16 14.03 -33.36
N PHE A 34 -37.19 15.33 -33.62
CA PHE A 34 -37.78 16.28 -32.67
C PHE A 34 -39.24 16.03 -32.43
N SER A 35 -40.04 15.76 -33.50
CA SER A 35 -41.47 15.45 -33.37
C SER A 35 -41.73 14.19 -32.54
N GLU A 36 -40.92 13.17 -32.74
CA GLU A 36 -40.98 11.92 -31.96
C GLU A 36 -40.58 12.15 -30.49
N PHE A 37 -39.47 12.88 -30.26
CA PHE A 37 -39.03 13.27 -28.92
C PHE A 37 -40.12 14.05 -28.16
N ALA A 38 -40.68 15.06 -28.79
CA ALA A 38 -41.73 15.90 -28.20
C ALA A 38 -43.09 15.17 -28.06
N GLY A 39 -43.25 13.97 -28.65
CA GLY A 39 -44.50 13.24 -28.67
C GLY A 39 -45.62 13.97 -29.43
N VAL A 40 -45.25 14.81 -30.37
CA VAL A 40 -46.20 15.68 -31.10
C VAL A 40 -46.24 15.30 -32.57
N HIS A 41 -47.44 14.99 -33.07
CA HIS A 41 -47.59 14.71 -34.49
C HIS A 41 -47.21 15.95 -35.34
N PRO A 42 -46.45 15.82 -36.46
CA PRO A 42 -46.02 16.92 -37.30
C PRO A 42 -47.14 17.88 -37.77
N SER A 43 -48.34 17.39 -37.89
CA SER A 43 -49.49 18.25 -38.24
C SER A 43 -49.81 19.31 -37.18
N LYS A 44 -49.65 18.99 -35.88
CA LYS A 44 -49.87 19.93 -34.78
C LYS A 44 -48.85 21.08 -34.79
N ILE A 45 -47.60 20.79 -35.19
CA ILE A 45 -46.55 21.80 -35.36
C ILE A 45 -46.98 22.75 -36.48
N LYS A 46 -47.42 22.22 -37.64
CA LYS A 46 -47.93 23.02 -38.77
C LYS A 46 -49.20 23.82 -38.42
N GLU A 47 -50.02 23.33 -37.50
CA GLU A 47 -51.19 24.05 -36.98
C GLU A 47 -50.82 25.16 -35.98
N GLY A 48 -49.51 25.29 -35.62
CA GLY A 48 -49.03 26.33 -34.77
C GLY A 48 -49.48 26.24 -33.31
N LYS A 49 -49.60 25.03 -32.79
CA LYS A 49 -50.12 24.75 -31.43
C LYS A 49 -49.02 24.33 -30.44
N LEU A 50 -47.75 24.40 -30.79
CA LEU A 50 -46.63 24.03 -29.93
C LEU A 50 -45.65 25.19 -29.75
N PHE A 51 -45.35 25.54 -28.51
CA PHE A 51 -44.43 26.59 -28.17
C PHE A 51 -43.18 25.98 -27.49
N LEU A 52 -42.05 26.62 -27.68
CA LEU A 52 -40.78 26.15 -27.08
C LEU A 52 -40.89 26.04 -25.56
N GLN A 53 -41.59 26.97 -24.94
CA GLN A 53 -41.83 26.96 -23.49
C GLN A 53 -42.63 25.75 -22.95
N ASP A 54 -43.41 25.06 -23.81
CA ASP A 54 -44.19 23.91 -23.41
C ASP A 54 -43.34 22.67 -23.14
N ILE A 55 -42.19 22.60 -23.77
CA ILE A 55 -41.23 21.50 -23.69
C ILE A 55 -40.01 21.80 -22.78
N ILE A 56 -39.85 23.03 -22.29
CA ILE A 56 -38.79 23.41 -21.33
C ILE A 56 -39.40 23.39 -19.92
N ILE A 57 -38.64 22.87 -18.95
CA ILE A 57 -39.10 22.91 -17.56
C ILE A 57 -39.26 24.35 -17.07
N PRO A 58 -40.23 24.63 -16.17
CA PRO A 58 -40.53 25.99 -15.75
C PRO A 58 -39.38 26.78 -15.18
N SER A 59 -38.42 26.13 -14.48
CA SER A 59 -37.26 26.77 -13.90
C SER A 59 -36.27 27.37 -14.93
N ASP A 60 -36.20 26.74 -16.10
CA ASP A 60 -35.17 27.07 -17.11
C ASP A 60 -35.72 28.00 -18.21
N ARG A 61 -37.05 28.10 -18.34
CA ARG A 61 -37.73 28.87 -19.43
C ARG A 61 -37.21 30.29 -19.58
N GLN A 62 -37.13 31.02 -18.48
CA GLN A 62 -36.76 32.44 -18.53
C GLN A 62 -35.30 32.62 -19.00
N GLU A 63 -34.39 31.76 -18.48
CA GLU A 63 -32.98 31.82 -18.84
C GLU A 63 -32.75 31.46 -20.31
N VAL A 64 -33.40 30.39 -20.79
CA VAL A 64 -33.30 29.94 -22.19
C VAL A 64 -33.82 30.97 -23.14
N ILE A 65 -34.98 31.54 -22.88
CA ILE A 65 -35.56 32.62 -23.72
C ILE A 65 -34.67 33.85 -23.77
N GLN A 66 -34.15 34.29 -22.62
CA GLN A 66 -33.23 35.43 -22.56
C GLN A 66 -31.93 35.18 -23.37
N LYS A 67 -31.41 33.97 -23.33
CA LYS A 67 -30.22 33.60 -24.11
C LYS A 67 -30.49 33.60 -25.61
N ILE A 68 -31.61 33.06 -26.06
CA ILE A 68 -31.99 33.01 -27.47
C ILE A 68 -32.23 34.43 -28.02
N CYS A 69 -32.75 35.35 -27.20
CA CYS A 69 -33.01 36.74 -27.59
C CYS A 69 -31.76 37.60 -27.70
N LYS A 70 -30.57 37.15 -27.28
CA LYS A 70 -29.32 37.92 -27.42
C LYS A 70 -28.99 38.18 -28.90
N LYS A 71 -29.03 39.47 -29.31
CA LYS A 71 -28.81 39.89 -30.69
C LYS A 71 -27.36 39.83 -31.16
N ASP A 72 -26.39 39.80 -30.21
CA ASP A 72 -24.98 40.00 -30.54
C ASP A 72 -24.24 38.71 -30.95
N SER A 73 -24.91 37.55 -30.95
CA SER A 73 -24.27 36.29 -31.28
C SER A 73 -25.08 35.50 -32.32
N ARG A 74 -24.43 35.12 -33.41
CA ARG A 74 -25.01 34.26 -34.45
C ARG A 74 -25.34 32.85 -33.87
N PHE A 75 -24.52 32.35 -32.94
CA PHE A 75 -24.71 31.09 -32.26
C PHE A 75 -24.74 31.29 -30.74
N VAL A 76 -25.68 30.62 -30.06
CA VAL A 76 -25.80 30.61 -28.61
C VAL A 76 -25.81 29.16 -28.16
N TYR A 77 -24.95 28.82 -27.17
CA TYR A 77 -24.86 27.48 -26.60
C TYR A 77 -25.44 27.52 -25.19
N MET A 78 -26.26 26.51 -24.86
CA MET A 78 -26.92 26.45 -23.58
C MET A 78 -27.28 25.00 -23.21
N ASP A 79 -27.27 24.72 -21.92
CA ASP A 79 -27.69 23.44 -21.35
C ASP A 79 -28.91 23.71 -20.50
N PHE A 80 -29.94 22.86 -20.61
CA PHE A 80 -31.17 22.96 -19.82
C PHE A 80 -31.95 21.66 -19.86
N ASP A 81 -33.00 21.57 -19.04
CA ASP A 81 -33.84 20.42 -18.98
C ASP A 81 -35.12 20.61 -19.83
N MET A 82 -35.43 19.61 -20.65
CA MET A 82 -36.66 19.53 -21.45
C MET A 82 -37.56 18.40 -20.94
N ILE A 83 -38.81 18.46 -21.29
CA ILE A 83 -39.81 17.41 -21.07
C ILE A 83 -40.09 16.75 -22.41
N ASN A 84 -39.89 15.42 -22.49
CA ASN A 84 -40.24 14.67 -23.70
C ASN A 84 -41.75 14.34 -23.75
N GLY A 85 -42.22 13.77 -24.88
CA GLY A 85 -43.62 13.40 -25.08
C GLY A 85 -44.18 12.39 -24.08
N ASN A 86 -43.33 11.68 -23.36
CA ASN A 86 -43.69 10.74 -22.28
C ASN A 86 -43.76 11.40 -20.90
N GLY A 87 -43.45 12.71 -20.81
CA GLY A 87 -43.39 13.44 -19.54
C GLY A 87 -42.08 13.24 -18.75
N GLU A 88 -41.06 12.65 -19.36
CA GLU A 88 -39.76 12.46 -18.74
C GLU A 88 -38.88 13.69 -18.92
N GLN A 89 -38.11 14.02 -17.89
CA GLN A 89 -37.14 15.12 -17.93
C GLN A 89 -35.85 14.66 -18.59
N VAL A 90 -35.42 15.37 -19.61
CA VAL A 90 -34.22 15.09 -20.42
C VAL A 90 -33.29 16.29 -20.42
N PHE A 91 -32.04 16.09 -20.07
CA PHE A 91 -31.04 17.14 -20.07
C PHE A 91 -30.41 17.26 -21.45
N VAL A 92 -30.57 18.44 -22.06
CA VAL A 92 -30.12 18.70 -23.43
C VAL A 92 -29.04 19.76 -23.51
N HIS A 93 -28.12 19.55 -24.44
CA HIS A 93 -27.24 20.60 -24.95
C HIS A 93 -27.88 21.18 -26.16
N CYS A 94 -28.13 22.51 -26.16
CA CYS A 94 -28.80 23.22 -27.24
C CYS A 94 -27.86 24.22 -27.89
N THR A 95 -27.81 24.20 -29.22
CA THR A 95 -27.23 25.26 -30.05
C THR A 95 -28.35 26.04 -30.74
N ALA A 96 -28.48 27.31 -30.43
CA ALA A 96 -29.42 28.19 -31.06
C ALA A 96 -28.67 29.04 -32.13
N GLN A 97 -29.17 29.01 -33.36
CA GLN A 97 -28.66 29.78 -34.47
C GLN A 97 -29.71 30.85 -34.91
N ASN A 98 -29.41 32.11 -34.69
CA ASN A 98 -30.24 33.20 -35.21
C ASN A 98 -30.10 33.31 -36.73
N ILE A 99 -31.22 33.36 -37.44
CA ILE A 99 -31.25 33.56 -38.89
C ILE A 99 -31.20 35.07 -39.18
N GLU A 100 -30.27 35.49 -40.03
CA GLU A 100 -30.05 36.88 -40.35
C GLU A 100 -31.33 37.49 -41.00
N ASP A 101 -31.66 38.69 -40.59
CA ASP A 101 -32.84 39.45 -41.06
C ASP A 101 -34.18 38.73 -40.92
N SER A 102 -34.30 37.83 -39.93
CA SER A 102 -35.49 37.02 -39.68
C SER A 102 -35.79 36.90 -38.17
N PRO A 103 -37.07 36.87 -37.78
CA PRO A 103 -37.44 36.53 -36.41
C PRO A 103 -37.15 35.08 -36.06
N LEU A 104 -36.79 34.26 -37.05
CA LEU A 104 -36.61 32.81 -36.85
C LEU A 104 -35.30 32.48 -36.22
N CYS A 105 -35.33 31.44 -35.36
CA CYS A 105 -34.14 30.85 -34.76
C CYS A 105 -34.19 29.33 -34.91
N ARG A 106 -33.09 28.76 -35.43
CA ARG A 106 -32.94 27.30 -35.50
C ARG A 106 -32.34 26.79 -34.20
N LEU A 107 -32.95 25.81 -33.63
CA LEU A 107 -32.49 25.13 -32.41
C LEU A 107 -32.09 23.70 -32.75
N VAL A 108 -30.90 23.31 -32.31
CA VAL A 108 -30.39 21.93 -32.42
C VAL A 108 -30.12 21.44 -31.01
N PHE A 109 -30.76 20.34 -30.63
CA PHE A 109 -30.63 19.74 -29.31
C PHE A 109 -29.92 18.41 -29.42
N ALA A 110 -29.13 18.10 -28.41
CA ALA A 110 -28.53 16.79 -28.21
C ALA A 110 -28.90 16.32 -26.80
N ASP A 111 -29.50 15.13 -26.68
CA ASP A 111 -29.71 14.50 -25.38
C ASP A 111 -28.38 14.05 -24.80
N VAL A 112 -27.97 14.68 -23.71
CA VAL A 112 -26.72 14.38 -23.01
C VAL A 112 -26.96 13.78 -21.62
N SER A 113 -28.20 13.40 -21.31
CA SER A 113 -28.63 12.84 -20.00
C SER A 113 -27.81 11.63 -19.60
N LYS A 114 -27.65 10.66 -20.52
CA LYS A 114 -26.86 9.43 -20.27
C LYS A 114 -25.37 9.73 -20.03
N SER A 115 -24.81 10.67 -20.82
CA SER A 115 -23.42 11.07 -20.68
C SER A 115 -23.19 11.81 -19.37
N ARG A 116 -24.10 12.72 -18.98
CA ARG A 116 -24.07 13.43 -17.71
C ARG A 116 -24.13 12.47 -16.52
N GLU A 117 -25.08 11.53 -16.54
CA GLU A 117 -25.23 10.54 -15.47
C GLU A 117 -24.01 9.62 -15.35
N LYS A 118 -23.48 9.13 -16.49
CA LYS A 118 -22.23 8.37 -16.51
C LYS A 118 -21.06 9.15 -15.89
N ASN A 119 -20.91 10.41 -16.29
CA ASN A 119 -19.85 11.29 -15.76
C ASN A 119 -20.05 11.58 -14.25
N ARG A 120 -21.30 11.75 -13.79
CA ARG A 120 -21.63 11.90 -12.37
C ARG A 120 -21.22 10.66 -11.59
N LEU A 121 -21.63 9.48 -12.06
CA LEU A 121 -21.32 8.21 -11.42
C LEU A 121 -19.79 7.95 -11.38
N LEU A 122 -19.07 8.25 -12.47
CA LEU A 122 -17.62 8.12 -12.50
C LEU A 122 -16.94 9.05 -11.49
N LYS A 123 -17.41 10.30 -11.37
CA LYS A 123 -16.89 11.25 -10.38
C LYS A 123 -17.17 10.80 -8.94
N GLU A 124 -18.35 10.26 -8.67
CA GLU A 124 -18.70 9.73 -7.35
C GLU A 124 -17.83 8.52 -6.99
N ARG A 125 -17.69 7.56 -7.90
CA ARG A 125 -16.79 6.41 -7.70
C ARG A 125 -15.32 6.83 -7.51
N ALA A 126 -14.84 7.79 -8.30
CA ALA A 126 -13.48 8.30 -8.14
C ALA A 126 -13.27 8.96 -6.76
N LYS A 127 -14.27 9.68 -6.24
CA LYS A 127 -14.22 10.25 -4.87
C LYS A 127 -14.20 9.17 -3.81
N GLU A 128 -15.02 8.12 -3.97
CA GLU A 128 -15.07 6.99 -3.04
C GLU A 128 -13.74 6.24 -2.99
N ILE A 129 -13.17 5.92 -4.16
CA ILE A 129 -11.85 5.28 -4.27
C ILE A 129 -10.77 6.14 -3.61
N ASN A 130 -10.73 7.43 -3.88
CA ASN A 130 -9.76 8.34 -3.25
C ASN A 130 -9.92 8.36 -1.73
N HIS A 131 -11.15 8.35 -1.22
CA HIS A 131 -11.40 8.28 0.21
C HIS A 131 -10.86 6.97 0.83
N LEU A 132 -11.11 5.83 0.18
CA LEU A 132 -10.57 4.53 0.64
C LEU A 132 -9.04 4.52 0.64
N ILE A 133 -8.41 5.07 -0.39
CA ILE A 133 -6.94 5.17 -0.46
C ILE A 133 -6.39 6.09 0.64
N ASP A 134 -7.10 7.16 1.00
CA ASP A 134 -6.69 8.07 2.07
C ASP A 134 -6.80 7.44 3.48
N LEU A 135 -7.63 6.38 3.65
CA LEU A 135 -7.71 5.60 4.89
C LEU A 135 -6.52 4.63 5.08
N VAL A 136 -5.79 4.32 4.02
CA VAL A 136 -4.58 3.47 4.11
C VAL A 136 -3.56 4.17 5.00
N THR A 137 -3.06 3.47 6.02
CA THR A 137 -2.06 4.01 6.97
C THR A 137 -0.71 4.26 6.33
N GLY A 138 -0.41 3.59 5.21
CA GLY A 138 0.81 3.77 4.42
C GLY A 138 0.71 4.87 3.37
N GLY A 139 1.84 5.20 2.76
CA GLY A 139 1.93 6.08 1.61
C GLY A 139 1.60 5.35 0.32
N VAL A 140 0.61 5.83 -0.43
CA VAL A 140 0.34 5.38 -1.81
C VAL A 140 0.70 6.53 -2.73
N CYS A 141 1.60 6.26 -3.69
CA CYS A 141 2.12 7.26 -4.60
C CYS A 141 2.14 6.78 -6.05
N LEU A 142 1.93 7.72 -6.96
CA LEU A 142 2.40 7.62 -8.35
C LEU A 142 3.52 8.63 -8.52
N PHE A 143 4.65 8.20 -9.04
CA PHE A 143 5.75 9.09 -9.35
C PHE A 143 6.39 8.75 -10.71
N LYS A 144 6.86 9.77 -11.38
CA LYS A 144 7.60 9.65 -12.62
C LYS A 144 9.09 9.76 -12.32
N VAL A 145 9.88 8.91 -12.98
CA VAL A 145 11.35 8.98 -12.92
C VAL A 145 11.84 9.66 -14.20
N THR A 146 12.41 10.85 -14.06
CA THR A 146 12.95 11.60 -15.20
C THR A 146 14.29 11.04 -15.65
N SER A 147 14.76 11.47 -16.82
CA SER A 147 16.08 11.08 -17.38
C SER A 147 17.24 11.43 -16.44
N ASN A 148 17.09 12.46 -15.59
CA ASN A 148 18.06 12.85 -14.58
C ASN A 148 17.90 12.14 -13.24
N MET A 149 17.12 11.05 -13.21
CA MET A 149 16.82 10.26 -12.00
C MET A 149 16.14 11.06 -10.88
N HIS A 150 15.35 12.08 -11.22
CA HIS A 150 14.49 12.78 -10.27
C HIS A 150 13.13 12.12 -10.19
N PHE A 151 12.56 12.09 -8.98
CA PHE A 151 11.29 11.46 -8.71
C PHE A 151 10.20 12.53 -8.55
N GLU A 152 9.46 12.77 -9.63
CA GLU A 152 8.36 13.72 -9.67
C GLU A 152 7.06 13.05 -9.22
N THR A 153 6.46 13.55 -8.14
CA THR A 153 5.22 12.99 -7.59
C THR A 153 4.02 13.43 -8.44
N LEU A 154 3.31 12.48 -9.03
CA LEU A 154 2.08 12.69 -9.80
C LEU A 154 0.82 12.56 -8.91
N TYR A 155 0.87 11.66 -7.94
CA TYR A 155 -0.20 11.43 -6.98
C TYR A 155 0.38 10.99 -5.63
N ILE A 156 -0.25 11.42 -4.55
CA ILE A 156 0.05 10.98 -3.18
C ILE A 156 -1.22 11.01 -2.34
N ASN A 157 -1.43 9.98 -1.52
CA ASN A 157 -2.52 9.94 -0.55
C ASN A 157 -2.16 10.69 0.74
N GLU A 158 -3.14 10.86 1.65
CA GLU A 158 -2.91 11.48 2.97
C GLU A 158 -1.91 10.69 3.83
N GLY A 159 -1.92 9.34 3.72
CA GLY A 159 -0.95 8.48 4.39
C GLY A 159 0.48 8.79 3.97
N GLY A 160 0.70 8.97 2.68
CA GLY A 160 2.00 9.36 2.13
C GLY A 160 2.42 10.77 2.56
N CYS A 161 1.48 11.71 2.57
CA CYS A 161 1.77 13.06 3.06
C CYS A 161 2.25 13.05 4.51
N ARG A 162 1.61 12.27 5.38
CA ARG A 162 2.04 12.11 6.79
C ARG A 162 3.40 11.42 6.90
N LEU A 163 3.60 10.36 6.12
CA LEU A 163 4.83 9.56 6.13
C LEU A 163 6.05 10.40 5.73
N PHE A 164 5.90 11.19 4.67
CA PHE A 164 7.00 12.01 4.11
C PHE A 164 7.09 13.41 4.72
N GLY A 165 6.16 13.81 5.58
CA GLY A 165 6.13 15.16 6.16
C GLY A 165 5.88 16.26 5.13
N THR A 166 5.01 16.00 4.16
CA THR A 166 4.69 16.90 3.04
C THR A 166 3.17 17.13 2.90
N THR A 167 2.77 17.86 1.89
CA THR A 167 1.36 18.08 1.54
C THR A 167 1.09 17.73 0.07
N LYS A 168 -0.15 17.37 -0.26
CA LYS A 168 -0.57 17.16 -1.66
C LYS A 168 -0.26 18.36 -2.54
N GLU A 169 -0.37 19.57 -1.99
CA GLU A 169 -0.10 20.82 -2.74
C GLU A 169 1.39 20.99 -3.03
N ALA A 170 2.29 20.72 -2.08
CA ALA A 170 3.73 20.78 -2.28
C ALA A 170 4.19 19.78 -3.34
N CYS A 171 3.64 18.57 -3.34
CA CYS A 171 3.91 17.56 -4.37
C CYS A 171 3.39 18.01 -5.74
N ARG A 172 2.17 18.55 -5.81
CA ARG A 172 1.58 19.04 -7.07
C ARG A 172 2.37 20.20 -7.68
N LYS A 173 2.91 21.09 -6.86
CA LYS A 173 3.76 22.22 -7.30
C LYS A 173 5.21 21.79 -7.57
N GLN A 174 5.56 20.51 -7.43
CA GLN A 174 6.91 19.98 -7.56
C GLN A 174 7.95 20.67 -6.65
N THR A 175 7.47 21.24 -5.52
CA THR A 175 8.33 21.84 -4.49
C THR A 175 8.85 20.81 -3.47
N TYR A 176 8.40 19.56 -3.60
CA TYR A 176 8.81 18.45 -2.78
C TYR A 176 9.18 17.24 -3.66
N ARG A 177 10.36 16.68 -3.46
CA ARG A 177 10.91 15.62 -4.28
C ARG A 177 11.26 14.40 -3.43
N LEU A 178 10.79 13.23 -3.84
CA LEU A 178 11.00 11.97 -3.13
C LEU A 178 12.47 11.54 -3.09
N ASP A 179 13.26 11.84 -4.12
CA ASP A 179 14.68 11.50 -4.17
C ASP A 179 15.55 12.32 -3.19
N GLU A 180 15.07 13.49 -2.77
CA GLU A 180 15.80 14.36 -1.84
C GLU A 180 15.69 13.93 -0.37
N ILE A 181 14.64 13.16 -0.04
CA ILE A 181 14.44 12.69 1.34
C ILE A 181 15.10 11.35 1.65
N ILE A 182 15.62 10.65 0.64
CA ILE A 182 16.34 9.39 0.85
C ILE A 182 17.62 9.65 1.63
N HIS A 183 17.89 8.80 2.63
CA HIS A 183 19.14 8.89 3.40
C HIS A 183 20.36 8.80 2.46
N PRO A 184 21.39 9.64 2.63
CA PRO A 184 22.55 9.69 1.72
C PRO A 184 23.18 8.33 1.43
N GLU A 185 23.36 7.49 2.46
CA GLU A 185 23.93 6.14 2.31
C GLU A 185 23.05 5.18 1.53
N ASP A 186 21.73 5.38 1.52
CA ASP A 186 20.77 4.47 0.90
C ASP A 186 20.46 4.87 -0.56
N LYS A 187 20.88 6.07 -1.02
CA LYS A 187 20.59 6.58 -2.37
C LYS A 187 21.05 5.65 -3.47
N THR A 188 22.27 5.14 -3.38
CA THR A 188 22.83 4.23 -4.40
C THR A 188 21.99 2.97 -4.54
N LEU A 189 21.56 2.39 -3.41
CA LEU A 189 20.73 1.20 -3.36
C LEU A 189 19.37 1.45 -4.05
N VAL A 190 18.73 2.58 -3.72
CA VAL A 190 17.41 2.93 -4.29
C VAL A 190 17.52 3.19 -5.80
N TYR A 191 18.54 3.93 -6.25
CA TYR A 191 18.71 4.21 -7.69
C TYR A 191 19.04 2.95 -8.49
N GLN A 192 19.82 2.02 -7.94
CA GLN A 192 20.07 0.72 -8.58
C GLN A 192 18.78 -0.11 -8.72
N ALA A 193 17.96 -0.15 -7.65
CA ALA A 193 16.68 -0.87 -7.67
C ALA A 193 15.72 -0.27 -8.69
N VAL A 194 15.62 1.07 -8.76
CA VAL A 194 14.80 1.76 -9.77
C VAL A 194 15.32 1.48 -11.19
N GLY A 195 16.64 1.58 -11.41
CA GLY A 195 17.25 1.28 -12.71
C GLY A 195 16.98 -0.16 -13.15
N LYS A 196 17.11 -1.14 -12.24
CA LYS A 196 16.78 -2.54 -12.51
C LYS A 196 15.30 -2.70 -12.89
N ALA A 197 14.39 -2.12 -12.11
CA ALA A 197 12.96 -2.21 -12.38
C ALA A 197 12.56 -1.60 -13.75
N VAL A 198 13.21 -0.50 -14.14
CA VAL A 198 12.99 0.11 -15.47
C VAL A 198 13.51 -0.78 -16.60
N ALA A 199 14.61 -1.49 -16.39
CA ALA A 199 15.24 -2.34 -17.41
C ALA A 199 14.55 -3.71 -17.52
N THR A 200 14.12 -4.31 -16.40
CA THR A 200 13.62 -5.72 -16.38
C THR A 200 12.10 -5.81 -16.22
N GLY A 201 11.43 -4.74 -15.74
CA GLY A 201 10.02 -4.76 -15.35
C GLY A 201 9.76 -5.46 -14.00
N GLU A 202 10.80 -5.91 -13.28
CA GLU A 202 10.64 -6.52 -11.97
C GLU A 202 10.19 -5.49 -10.93
N PRO A 203 9.31 -5.86 -10.00
CA PRO A 203 8.90 -4.95 -8.93
C PRO A 203 10.04 -4.68 -7.95
N ILE A 204 10.00 -3.52 -7.32
CA ILE A 204 10.90 -3.13 -6.24
C ILE A 204 10.28 -3.59 -4.92
N ASP A 205 11.05 -4.29 -4.09
CA ASP A 205 10.78 -4.53 -2.67
C ASP A 205 12.05 -4.15 -1.90
N LEU A 206 12.01 -3.01 -1.20
CA LEU A 206 13.22 -2.43 -0.62
C LEU A 206 12.92 -1.73 0.71
N GLU A 207 13.83 -1.90 1.66
CA GLU A 207 13.81 -1.21 2.95
C GLU A 207 14.96 -0.20 2.98
N TYR A 208 14.65 1.06 3.27
CA TYR A 208 15.62 2.14 3.34
C TYR A 208 15.13 3.28 4.23
N ARG A 209 16.04 4.18 4.58
CA ARG A 209 15.77 5.32 5.45
C ARG A 209 15.33 6.54 4.64
N ILE A 210 14.30 7.20 5.11
CA ILE A 210 13.80 8.46 4.56
C ILE A 210 13.73 9.53 5.65
N ARG A 211 13.96 10.78 5.26
CA ARG A 211 13.83 11.92 6.15
C ARG A 211 12.36 12.36 6.22
N GLN A 212 11.76 12.23 7.40
CA GLN A 212 10.38 12.65 7.64
C GLN A 212 10.27 14.15 7.99
N HIS A 213 11.15 14.62 8.88
CA HIS A 213 11.28 16.02 9.30
C HIS A 213 12.74 16.39 9.41
N LYS A 214 13.06 17.69 9.50
CA LYS A 214 14.42 18.29 9.40
C LYS A 214 15.63 17.36 9.63
N ASP A 215 15.66 16.61 10.73
CA ASP A 215 16.79 15.72 11.06
C ASP A 215 16.33 14.32 11.52
N LYS A 216 15.05 13.98 11.34
CA LYS A 216 14.51 12.70 11.75
C LYS A 216 14.39 11.77 10.55
N TYR A 217 15.14 10.68 10.57
CA TYR A 217 15.02 9.56 9.63
C TYR A 217 14.11 8.49 10.23
N ILE A 218 13.33 7.85 9.36
CA ILE A 218 12.50 6.69 9.64
C ILE A 218 12.85 5.58 8.67
N TRP A 219 12.66 4.34 9.07
CA TRP A 219 12.75 3.19 8.18
C TRP A 219 11.46 3.03 7.39
N CYS A 220 11.61 2.93 6.10
CA CYS A 220 10.49 2.79 5.18
C CYS A 220 10.67 1.55 4.31
N LYS A 221 9.62 0.73 4.22
CA LYS A 221 9.52 -0.33 3.21
C LYS A 221 8.78 0.22 2.00
N CYS A 222 9.40 0.10 0.83
CA CYS A 222 8.86 0.51 -0.46
C CYS A 222 8.58 -0.71 -1.32
N ASN A 223 7.32 -0.87 -1.74
CA ASN A 223 6.93 -1.79 -2.79
C ASN A 223 6.49 -0.97 -3.99
N ALA A 224 7.20 -1.07 -5.12
CA ALA A 224 6.90 -0.29 -6.31
C ALA A 224 7.06 -1.11 -7.59
N ALA A 225 6.28 -0.74 -8.60
CA ALA A 225 6.41 -1.34 -9.93
C ALA A 225 6.16 -0.30 -11.02
N VAL A 226 6.73 -0.51 -12.20
CA VAL A 226 6.46 0.32 -13.38
C VAL A 226 5.01 0.10 -13.79
N HIS A 227 4.23 1.18 -13.81
CA HIS A 227 2.84 1.17 -14.24
C HIS A 227 2.70 1.39 -15.75
N LYS A 228 3.36 2.43 -16.25
CA LYS A 228 3.37 2.81 -17.68
C LYS A 228 4.56 3.72 -17.97
N ARG A 229 4.72 4.08 -19.24
CA ARG A 229 5.54 5.23 -19.62
C ARG A 229 4.64 6.39 -19.97
N ASP A 230 5.09 7.61 -19.65
CA ASP A 230 4.39 8.84 -20.07
C ASP A 230 4.66 9.18 -21.53
N ASP A 231 4.11 10.31 -22.00
CA ASP A 231 4.26 10.77 -23.38
C ASP A 231 5.73 11.11 -23.74
N ASP A 232 6.56 11.45 -22.76
CA ASP A 232 8.00 11.68 -22.91
C ASP A 232 8.82 10.40 -22.81
N GLY A 233 8.18 9.23 -22.66
CA GLY A 233 8.82 7.92 -22.50
C GLY A 233 9.37 7.65 -21.09
N CYS A 234 9.17 8.57 -20.16
CA CYS A 234 9.61 8.40 -18.77
C CYS A 234 8.78 7.35 -18.03
N PRO A 235 9.40 6.45 -17.24
CA PRO A 235 8.68 5.45 -16.48
C PRO A 235 7.89 6.08 -15.33
N VAL A 236 6.63 5.70 -15.22
CA VAL A 236 5.74 6.04 -14.11
C VAL A 236 5.56 4.82 -13.23
N PHE A 237 5.85 4.98 -11.95
CA PHE A 237 5.72 3.93 -10.94
C PHE A 237 4.47 4.14 -10.10
N HIS A 238 3.80 3.05 -9.76
CA HIS A 238 2.94 3.01 -8.59
C HIS A 238 3.74 2.42 -7.42
N ALA A 239 3.61 3.02 -6.26
CA ALA A 239 4.37 2.63 -5.09
C ALA A 239 3.52 2.68 -3.82
N MET A 240 3.83 1.75 -2.93
CA MET A 240 3.32 1.71 -1.57
C MET A 240 4.49 1.81 -0.60
N PHE A 241 4.34 2.69 0.39
CA PHE A 241 5.35 2.96 1.41
C PHE A 241 4.77 2.67 2.79
N THR A 242 5.51 1.94 3.61
CA THR A 242 5.11 1.58 4.97
C THR A 242 6.20 1.98 5.96
N ASP A 243 5.83 2.66 7.05
CA ASP A 243 6.76 2.93 8.16
C ASP A 243 7.02 1.63 8.92
N ILE A 244 8.25 1.16 8.88
CA ILE A 244 8.72 -0.04 9.57
C ILE A 244 9.69 0.29 10.72
N THR A 245 9.76 1.56 11.14
CA THR A 245 10.68 2.02 12.19
C THR A 245 10.49 1.23 13.49
N ARG A 246 9.24 1.00 13.90
CA ARG A 246 8.96 0.23 15.12
C ARG A 246 9.46 -1.22 15.03
N VAL A 247 9.38 -1.82 13.85
CA VAL A 247 9.88 -3.18 13.60
C VAL A 247 11.41 -3.18 13.72
N LYS A 248 12.08 -2.26 13.03
CA LYS A 248 13.55 -2.13 13.10
C LYS A 248 14.07 -1.81 14.51
N ASP A 249 13.36 -0.96 15.24
CA ASP A 249 13.70 -0.66 16.63
C ASP A 249 13.52 -1.89 17.55
N ALA A 250 12.50 -2.72 17.29
CA ALA A 250 12.29 -3.95 18.05
C ALA A 250 13.36 -5.00 17.73
N GLU A 251 13.72 -5.18 16.45
CA GLU A 251 14.82 -6.04 16.02
C GLU A 251 16.14 -5.60 16.68
N ALA A 252 16.50 -4.32 16.59
CA ALA A 252 17.72 -3.80 17.18
C ALA A 252 17.78 -3.95 18.72
N ARG A 253 16.62 -3.82 19.41
CA ARG A 253 16.55 -4.06 20.85
C ARG A 253 16.74 -5.53 21.20
N ALA A 254 16.16 -6.43 20.40
CA ALA A 254 16.33 -7.88 20.59
C ALA A 254 17.79 -8.28 20.38
N ASP A 255 18.42 -7.80 19.32
CA ASP A 255 19.83 -8.05 19.03
C ASP A 255 20.74 -7.51 20.17
N PHE A 256 20.48 -6.28 20.62
CA PHE A 256 21.22 -5.71 21.74
C PHE A 256 21.06 -6.49 23.04
N ALA A 257 19.83 -6.97 23.33
CA ALA A 257 19.55 -7.78 24.51
C ALA A 257 20.28 -9.14 24.42
N ASN A 258 20.29 -9.74 23.24
CA ASN A 258 20.98 -11.00 22.99
C ASN A 258 22.50 -10.85 23.13
N ASP A 259 23.10 -9.82 22.55
CA ASP A 259 24.52 -9.50 22.70
C ASP A 259 24.91 -9.27 24.18
N LYS A 260 24.02 -8.56 24.91
CA LYS A 260 24.22 -8.34 26.35
C LYS A 260 24.20 -9.63 27.14
N LEU A 261 23.26 -10.55 26.82
CA LEU A 261 23.21 -11.87 27.45
C LEU A 261 24.47 -12.69 27.15
N ILE A 262 24.93 -12.68 25.89
CA ILE A 262 26.17 -13.38 25.50
C ILE A 262 27.37 -12.83 26.30
N ASN A 263 27.49 -11.50 26.35
CA ASN A 263 28.57 -10.86 27.11
C ASN A 263 28.53 -11.18 28.62
N LEU A 264 27.32 -11.24 29.21
CA LEU A 264 27.16 -11.63 30.60
C LEU A 264 27.59 -13.08 30.83
N LEU A 265 27.17 -14.00 29.94
CA LEU A 265 27.55 -15.43 30.02
C LEU A 265 29.07 -15.63 29.86
N GLU A 266 29.74 -14.83 29.03
CA GLU A 266 31.18 -14.91 28.85
C GLU A 266 31.97 -14.41 30.06
N ASN A 267 31.38 -13.53 30.87
CA ASN A 267 32.03 -12.94 32.07
C ASN A 267 31.60 -13.66 33.39
N LEU A 268 30.70 -14.62 33.32
CA LEU A 268 30.38 -15.44 34.49
C LEU A 268 31.52 -16.42 34.76
N SER A 269 31.92 -16.53 36.03
CA SER A 269 32.85 -17.55 36.47
C SER A 269 32.11 -18.88 36.59
N GLY A 270 32.67 -19.94 36.00
CA GLY A 270 32.08 -21.30 35.97
C GLY A 270 31.62 -21.73 34.57
N ALA A 271 31.69 -23.01 34.31
CA ALA A 271 31.23 -23.57 33.04
C ALA A 271 29.69 -23.73 33.07
N ILE A 272 29.00 -22.65 32.74
CA ILE A 272 27.53 -22.55 32.74
C ILE A 272 26.95 -22.95 31.37
N PHE A 273 25.86 -23.69 31.39
CA PHE A 273 25.08 -24.06 30.24
C PHE A 273 23.60 -24.17 30.58
N PHE A 274 22.75 -24.15 29.56
CA PHE A 274 21.31 -24.28 29.73
C PHE A 274 20.80 -25.53 29.00
N THR A 275 19.84 -26.20 29.59
CA THR A 275 19.18 -27.40 29.02
C THR A 275 17.69 -27.39 29.33
N THR A 276 16.94 -28.28 28.71
CA THR A 276 15.57 -28.57 29.17
C THR A 276 15.57 -29.75 30.16
N PRO A 277 14.60 -29.82 31.08
CA PRO A 277 14.50 -30.97 32.04
C PRO A 277 14.32 -32.32 31.35
N GLU A 278 13.64 -32.33 30.19
CA GLU A 278 13.37 -33.54 29.41
C GLU A 278 14.62 -34.04 28.68
N LYS A 279 15.52 -33.13 28.32
CA LYS A 279 16.74 -33.38 27.55
C LYS A 279 17.95 -32.78 28.28
N PRO A 280 18.39 -33.38 29.35
CA PRO A 280 19.36 -32.76 30.26
C PRO A 280 20.76 -32.60 29.69
N PHE A 281 21.05 -33.13 28.51
CA PHE A 281 22.35 -33.00 27.84
C PHE A 281 22.30 -32.15 26.57
N GLU A 282 21.13 -31.81 26.04
CA GLU A 282 21.03 -30.87 24.91
C GLU A 282 21.19 -29.43 25.41
N CYS A 283 22.32 -28.81 25.08
CA CYS A 283 22.69 -27.46 25.52
C CYS A 283 22.22 -26.43 24.50
N ASP A 284 21.48 -25.42 24.97
CA ASP A 284 21.09 -24.27 24.13
C ASP A 284 22.16 -23.18 24.15
N LEU A 285 22.74 -22.90 25.30
CA LEU A 285 23.77 -21.87 25.50
C LEU A 285 24.88 -22.44 26.40
N ILE A 286 26.14 -22.01 26.12
CA ILE A 286 27.31 -22.35 26.91
C ILE A 286 28.16 -21.11 27.21
N SER A 287 28.74 -21.04 28.43
CA SER A 287 29.63 -19.94 28.84
C SER A 287 31.07 -20.10 28.31
N GLY A 288 31.86 -19.05 28.44
CA GLY A 288 33.31 -19.07 28.08
C GLY A 288 34.10 -20.08 28.91
N ASP A 289 33.77 -20.28 30.17
CA ASP A 289 34.47 -21.26 31.03
C ASP A 289 34.09 -22.71 30.67
N PHE A 290 32.88 -22.97 30.12
CA PHE A 290 32.58 -24.23 29.50
C PHE A 290 33.54 -24.57 28.35
N VAL A 291 33.85 -23.59 27.52
CA VAL A 291 34.84 -23.72 26.45
C VAL A 291 36.23 -24.06 27.02
N LYS A 292 36.67 -23.38 28.08
CA LYS A 292 37.95 -23.67 28.76
C LYS A 292 37.97 -25.04 29.38
N LEU A 293 36.87 -25.46 29.99
CA LEU A 293 36.74 -26.78 30.63
C LEU A 293 36.81 -27.92 29.62
N THR A 294 36.04 -27.81 28.52
CA THR A 294 35.95 -28.88 27.52
C THR A 294 37.05 -28.81 26.45
N GLY A 295 37.63 -27.61 26.22
CA GLY A 295 38.64 -27.33 25.18
C GLY A 295 38.07 -27.23 23.76
N TYR A 296 36.76 -27.22 23.58
CA TYR A 296 36.07 -27.01 22.31
C TYR A 296 35.49 -25.60 22.27
N SER A 297 35.72 -24.87 21.15
CA SER A 297 35.01 -23.61 20.95
C SER A 297 33.49 -23.81 20.87
N ARG A 298 32.73 -22.74 21.07
CA ARG A 298 31.26 -22.78 20.98
C ARG A 298 30.81 -23.35 19.62
N ALA A 299 31.37 -22.84 18.51
CA ALA A 299 31.07 -23.36 17.18
C ALA A 299 31.43 -24.85 17.03
N GLU A 300 32.62 -25.27 17.47
CA GLU A 300 33.02 -26.68 17.42
C GLU A 300 32.12 -27.59 18.25
N PHE A 301 31.60 -27.10 19.39
CA PHE A 301 30.71 -27.90 20.24
C PHE A 301 29.37 -28.12 19.55
N PHE A 302 28.76 -27.10 18.99
CA PHE A 302 27.50 -27.23 18.26
C PHE A 302 27.67 -27.99 16.95
N ASP A 303 28.70 -27.71 16.16
CA ASP A 303 28.90 -28.37 14.86
C ASP A 303 29.24 -29.87 14.99
N ARG A 304 30.08 -30.25 15.97
CA ARG A 304 30.55 -31.63 16.10
C ARG A 304 29.64 -32.48 16.96
N PHE A 305 29.06 -31.91 18.00
CA PHE A 305 28.31 -32.64 19.00
C PHE A 305 26.82 -32.28 18.98
N ASP A 306 26.40 -31.40 18.08
CA ASP A 306 25.00 -30.96 17.95
C ASP A 306 24.45 -30.38 19.27
N GLY A 307 25.31 -29.71 20.04
CA GLY A 307 24.97 -29.20 21.36
C GLY A 307 24.80 -30.27 22.43
N ASP A 308 25.05 -31.54 22.14
CA ASP A 308 24.80 -32.69 23.05
C ASP A 308 26.04 -33.00 23.93
N LEU A 309 25.97 -32.57 25.18
CA LEU A 309 27.00 -32.82 26.19
C LEU A 309 27.23 -34.34 26.46
N SER A 310 26.21 -35.18 26.23
CA SER A 310 26.35 -36.64 26.47
C SER A 310 27.47 -37.26 25.62
N ARG A 311 27.80 -36.66 24.49
CA ARG A 311 28.88 -37.10 23.59
C ARG A 311 30.28 -36.94 24.19
N LEU A 312 30.41 -36.06 25.19
CA LEU A 312 31.65 -35.86 25.96
C LEU A 312 31.69 -36.71 27.24
N ILE A 313 30.57 -37.24 27.69
CA ILE A 313 30.47 -38.02 28.94
C ILE A 313 31.08 -39.41 28.74
N SER A 314 31.89 -39.84 29.73
CA SER A 314 32.43 -41.18 29.81
C SER A 314 31.69 -41.98 30.90
N GLY A 315 31.22 -43.17 30.56
CA GLY A 315 30.43 -44.02 31.47
C GLY A 315 28.99 -44.29 31.03
N ASP A 316 28.16 -44.72 31.96
CA ASP A 316 26.74 -45.01 31.69
C ASP A 316 25.92 -43.73 31.60
N LYS A 317 25.73 -43.28 30.38
CA LYS A 317 25.00 -42.05 30.05
C LYS A 317 23.51 -42.15 30.35
N SER A 318 22.93 -43.32 30.10
CA SER A 318 21.48 -43.53 30.25
C SER A 318 21.06 -43.49 31.71
N ALA A 319 21.87 -44.07 32.59
CA ALA A 319 21.63 -44.02 34.03
C ALA A 319 21.75 -42.59 34.57
N LEU A 320 22.79 -41.87 34.13
CA LEU A 320 23.00 -40.45 34.50
C LEU A 320 21.88 -39.55 34.00
N GLU A 321 21.45 -39.71 32.75
CA GLU A 321 20.35 -38.95 32.17
C GLU A 321 19.04 -39.14 32.96
N LYS A 322 18.72 -40.41 33.26
CA LYS A 322 17.54 -40.73 34.04
C LYS A 322 17.59 -40.09 35.42
N GLN A 323 18.73 -40.22 36.11
CA GLN A 323 18.95 -39.63 37.42
C GLN A 323 18.74 -38.10 37.39
N LEU A 324 19.44 -37.38 36.50
CA LEU A 324 19.35 -35.94 36.40
C LEU A 324 17.92 -35.47 36.11
N ARG A 325 17.21 -36.18 35.22
CA ARG A 325 15.82 -35.87 34.86
C ARG A 325 14.87 -36.07 36.03
N GLU A 326 14.97 -37.21 36.74
CA GLU A 326 14.11 -37.50 37.88
C GLU A 326 14.36 -36.54 39.06
N ASP A 327 15.62 -36.25 39.36
CA ASP A 327 16.00 -35.40 40.49
C ASP A 327 15.60 -33.95 40.25
N ILE A 328 15.83 -33.42 39.04
CA ILE A 328 15.48 -31.99 38.70
C ILE A 328 13.97 -31.79 38.73
N LEU A 329 13.19 -32.70 38.19
CA LEU A 329 11.73 -32.62 38.17
C LEU A 329 11.12 -32.79 39.57
N LYS A 330 11.74 -33.56 40.44
CA LYS A 330 11.24 -33.84 41.79
C LYS A 330 11.53 -32.71 42.78
N SER A 331 12.73 -32.12 42.72
CA SER A 331 13.23 -31.23 43.76
C SER A 331 13.51 -29.78 43.23
N GLY A 332 13.45 -29.56 41.91
CA GLY A 332 13.85 -28.32 41.26
C GLY A 332 15.37 -28.07 41.28
N LYS A 333 16.14 -28.99 41.85
CA LYS A 333 17.61 -28.92 41.87
C LYS A 333 18.18 -30.35 41.82
N CYS A 334 19.34 -30.51 41.19
CA CYS A 334 20.07 -31.78 41.27
C CYS A 334 21.57 -31.53 41.21
N GLU A 335 22.30 -32.52 41.65
CA GLU A 335 23.78 -32.56 41.62
C GLU A 335 24.23 -33.97 41.21
N ALA A 336 25.21 -34.02 40.30
CA ALA A 336 25.81 -35.24 39.85
C ALA A 336 27.31 -35.07 39.65
N GLN A 337 28.05 -36.19 39.75
CA GLN A 337 29.47 -36.23 39.43
C GLN A 337 29.71 -37.24 38.32
N TYR A 338 30.44 -36.87 37.30
CA TYR A 338 30.76 -37.74 36.19
C TYR A 338 32.07 -37.33 35.52
N ILE A 339 32.51 -38.11 34.57
CA ILE A 339 33.75 -37.88 33.84
C ILE A 339 33.43 -37.40 32.45
N ILE A 340 34.04 -36.31 32.01
CA ILE A 340 33.99 -35.83 30.63
C ILE A 340 35.33 -36.03 29.93
N LYS A 341 35.23 -36.30 28.62
CA LYS A 341 36.38 -36.36 27.74
C LYS A 341 36.55 -34.99 27.06
N ALA A 342 37.49 -34.19 27.55
CA ALA A 342 37.88 -32.95 26.97
C ALA A 342 38.75 -33.14 25.70
N ARG A 343 39.01 -32.04 24.98
CA ARG A 343 39.88 -32.03 23.78
C ARG A 343 41.28 -32.58 24.13
N GLY A 344 41.85 -33.36 23.19
CA GLY A 344 43.18 -33.97 23.41
C GLY A 344 43.10 -35.24 24.26
N SER A 345 41.96 -35.87 24.37
CA SER A 345 41.74 -37.14 25.13
C SER A 345 42.01 -37.03 26.62
N LYS A 346 41.96 -35.83 27.19
CA LYS A 346 42.05 -35.60 28.63
C LYS A 346 40.71 -35.94 29.30
N PHE A 347 40.74 -36.69 30.38
CA PHE A 347 39.58 -37.00 31.18
C PHE A 347 39.56 -36.08 32.40
N LYS A 348 38.43 -35.45 32.63
CA LYS A 348 38.21 -34.56 33.76
C LYS A 348 37.02 -35.00 34.54
N LYS A 349 37.15 -35.10 35.88
CA LYS A 349 36.03 -35.34 36.77
C LYS A 349 35.33 -34.04 37.06
N VAL A 350 34.06 -33.97 36.79
CA VAL A 350 33.22 -32.78 36.95
C VAL A 350 32.08 -32.99 37.93
N ARG A 351 31.74 -31.92 38.62
CA ARG A 351 30.52 -31.77 39.43
C ARG A 351 29.55 -30.92 38.64
N ASP A 352 28.36 -31.43 38.44
CA ASP A 352 27.28 -30.78 37.70
C ASP A 352 26.17 -30.38 38.66
N VAL A 353 25.94 -29.11 38.86
CA VAL A 353 24.91 -28.58 39.74
C VAL A 353 23.85 -27.92 38.86
N ARG A 354 22.59 -28.33 38.99
CA ARG A 354 21.49 -27.86 38.19
C ARG A 354 20.37 -27.26 39.01
N LYS A 355 19.76 -26.20 38.48
CA LYS A 355 18.59 -25.54 39.07
C LYS A 355 17.53 -25.30 38.00
N LEU A 356 16.31 -25.75 38.31
CA LEU A 356 15.15 -25.50 37.46
C LEU A 356 14.76 -24.03 37.50
N ILE A 357 14.48 -23.45 36.34
CA ILE A 357 13.96 -22.10 36.17
C ILE A 357 12.74 -22.14 35.25
N THR A 358 11.79 -21.21 35.47
CA THR A 358 10.63 -21.01 34.59
C THR A 358 10.90 -19.82 33.68
N GLN A 359 10.74 -20.00 32.39
CA GLN A 359 10.89 -18.95 31.40
C GLN A 359 9.61 -18.12 31.28
N GLN A 360 9.68 -16.99 30.53
CA GLN A 360 8.53 -16.08 30.40
C GLN A 360 7.32 -16.69 29.66
N ASP A 361 7.56 -17.67 28.82
CA ASP A 361 6.54 -18.45 28.09
C ASP A 361 5.97 -19.63 28.89
N ASN A 362 6.26 -19.71 30.19
CA ASN A 362 5.95 -20.84 31.08
C ASN A 362 6.66 -22.17 30.75
N SER A 363 7.60 -22.20 29.82
CA SER A 363 8.46 -23.35 29.62
C SER A 363 9.45 -23.49 30.78
N MET A 364 9.92 -24.71 31.02
CA MET A 364 10.92 -25.00 32.04
C MET A 364 12.28 -25.22 31.41
N ALA A 365 13.29 -24.56 31.95
CA ALA A 365 14.70 -24.77 31.61
C ALA A 365 15.49 -25.09 32.89
N ALA A 366 16.66 -25.69 32.71
CA ALA A 366 17.62 -25.88 33.79
C ALA A 366 18.87 -25.07 33.51
N ILE A 367 19.29 -24.23 34.45
CA ILE A 367 20.61 -23.66 34.48
C ILE A 367 21.55 -24.63 35.15
N CYS A 368 22.65 -24.93 34.48
CA CYS A 368 23.61 -25.95 34.87
C CYS A 368 25.00 -25.32 35.02
N GLU A 369 25.72 -25.71 36.04
CA GLU A 369 27.09 -25.29 36.33
C GLU A 369 27.99 -26.52 36.45
N LEU A 370 29.04 -26.59 35.62
CA LEU A 370 30.07 -27.61 35.69
C LEU A 370 31.31 -27.08 36.38
N GLU A 371 31.76 -27.76 37.40
CA GLU A 371 33.01 -27.51 38.14
C GLU A 371 33.96 -28.69 37.95
N GLU A 372 35.21 -28.42 37.58
CA GLU A 372 36.27 -29.43 37.56
C GLU A 372 36.70 -29.76 38.99
N ILE A 373 36.55 -31.00 39.42
CA ILE A 373 36.88 -31.46 40.79
C ILE A 373 38.06 -32.39 40.84
N GLY A 374 38.70 -32.68 39.72
CA GLY A 374 39.93 -33.47 39.63
C GLY A 374 40.21 -34.01 38.23
N GLU A 375 41.42 -34.49 38.03
CA GLU A 375 41.77 -35.32 36.87
C GLU A 375 41.29 -36.75 37.11
N ALA A 376 40.78 -37.38 36.02
CA ALA A 376 40.21 -38.74 36.09
C ALA A 376 41.17 -39.79 35.51
#